data_63710c033874179e1b92e729d859219d
#
_entry.id   63710c033874179e1b92e729d859219d
#
_cell.length_a   1.000
_cell.length_b   1.000
_cell.length_c   1.000
_cell.angle_alpha   90.00
_cell.angle_beta   90.00
_cell.angle_gamma   90.00
#
_symmetry.space_group_name_H-M   'P 1'
#
loop_
_entity.id
_entity.type
_entity.pdbx_description
1 polymer ?
#
loop_
_entity_poly.entity_id
_entity_poly.type
_entity_poly.pdbx_seq_one_letter_code
_entity_poly.pdbx_strand_id
1 'polypeptide(L)'
;MTDLQLAPTPGAVDAETYAQIQQFYAWQSQLLDFGRFEEWAATFTEDGSFLAPGFPEPVRGRTALGVGTRKNHEGIDPALAIRHWFGMTTVEPLDDGDVRALSYVIVIRAPQGGEPFIYRSTTCEDVLAWQDGQWLVRERVIRRDDLPG
;
A
#
# COMPACT_ATOMS: atom_id res chain seq x y z
N MET A 1 -12.66 -5.27 -10.82
CA MET A 1 -11.21 -5.46 -10.56
C MET A 1 -10.72 -6.70 -11.29
N THR A 2 -9.49 -6.65 -11.79
CA THR A 2 -8.83 -7.80 -12.39
C THR A 2 -8.54 -8.84 -11.32
N ASP A 3 -8.62 -10.10 -11.65
CA ASP A 3 -8.27 -11.18 -10.72
C ASP A 3 -6.80 -11.08 -10.31
N LEU A 4 -6.53 -11.44 -9.06
CA LEU A 4 -5.18 -11.50 -8.53
C LEU A 4 -4.41 -12.64 -9.17
N GLN A 5 -3.22 -12.35 -9.69
CA GLN A 5 -2.36 -13.36 -10.32
C GLN A 5 -1.01 -13.43 -9.62
N LEU A 6 -0.58 -14.64 -9.34
CA LEU A 6 0.78 -14.88 -8.86
C LEU A 6 1.79 -14.67 -9.98
N ALA A 7 2.97 -14.18 -9.60
CA ALA A 7 4.11 -14.20 -10.50
C ALA A 7 4.45 -15.65 -10.87
N PRO A 8 4.75 -15.95 -12.14
CA PRO A 8 5.07 -17.32 -12.55
C PRO A 8 6.35 -17.86 -11.89
N THR A 9 7.31 -16.98 -11.58
CA THR A 9 8.56 -17.33 -10.91
C THR A 9 9.00 -16.16 -10.02
N PRO A 10 9.33 -16.38 -8.74
CA PRO A 10 9.87 -15.31 -7.90
C PRO A 10 11.31 -14.99 -8.29
N GLY A 11 11.80 -13.80 -7.89
CA GLY A 11 13.22 -13.51 -7.86
C GLY A 11 13.84 -12.99 -9.15
N ALA A 12 13.07 -12.32 -10.01
CA ALA A 12 13.64 -11.68 -11.20
C ALA A 12 14.28 -10.31 -10.94
N VAL A 13 14.22 -9.77 -9.71
CA VAL A 13 14.92 -8.55 -9.30
C VAL A 13 16.12 -8.90 -8.42
N ASP A 14 17.14 -8.03 -8.39
CA ASP A 14 18.30 -8.26 -7.55
C ASP A 14 18.01 -7.97 -6.07
N ALA A 15 18.92 -8.42 -5.19
CA ALA A 15 18.74 -8.26 -3.75
C ALA A 15 18.69 -6.80 -3.32
N GLU A 16 19.45 -5.91 -3.97
CA GLU A 16 19.44 -4.49 -3.66
C GLU A 16 18.08 -3.85 -3.97
N THR A 17 17.53 -4.12 -5.14
CA THR A 17 16.20 -3.65 -5.53
C THR A 17 15.14 -4.15 -4.55
N TYR A 18 15.19 -5.44 -4.20
CA TYR A 18 14.25 -6.01 -3.24
C TYR A 18 14.35 -5.33 -1.88
N ALA A 19 15.58 -5.10 -1.39
CA ALA A 19 15.81 -4.42 -0.11
C ALA A 19 15.30 -2.98 -0.13
N GLN A 20 15.50 -2.25 -1.22
CA GLN A 20 14.97 -0.89 -1.40
C GLN A 20 13.45 -0.87 -1.33
N ILE A 21 12.78 -1.82 -1.96
CA ILE A 21 11.32 -1.91 -1.96
C ILE A 21 10.79 -2.26 -0.57
N GLN A 22 11.45 -3.16 0.16
CA GLN A 22 11.11 -3.47 1.54
C GLN A 22 11.22 -2.22 2.44
N GLN A 23 12.30 -1.47 2.30
CA GLN A 23 12.50 -0.22 3.04
C GLN A 23 11.42 0.80 2.70
N PHE A 24 11.06 0.91 1.43
CA PHE A 24 10.01 1.79 0.95
C PHE A 24 8.66 1.47 1.60
N TYR A 25 8.27 0.20 1.62
CA TYR A 25 7.01 -0.22 2.23
C TYR A 25 6.98 0.01 3.74
N ALA A 26 8.08 -0.25 4.41
CA ALA A 26 8.17 0.01 5.85
C ALA A 26 7.99 1.50 6.16
N TRP A 27 8.68 2.35 5.42
CA TRP A 27 8.59 3.80 5.59
C TRP A 27 7.20 4.33 5.23
N GLN A 28 6.65 3.90 4.10
CA GLN A 28 5.32 4.32 3.65
C GLN A 28 4.24 3.95 4.67
N SER A 29 4.31 2.73 5.23
CA SER A 29 3.37 2.28 6.26
C SER A 29 3.48 3.14 7.53
N GLN A 30 4.68 3.49 7.94
CA GLN A 30 4.89 4.34 9.10
C GLN A 30 4.34 5.76 8.87
N LEU A 31 4.51 6.32 7.69
CA LEU A 31 3.92 7.62 7.36
C LEU A 31 2.40 7.60 7.55
N LEU A 32 1.76 6.56 7.02
CA LEU A 32 0.30 6.41 7.14
C LEU A 32 -0.12 6.20 8.60
N ASP A 33 0.55 5.29 9.31
CA ASP A 33 0.23 4.92 10.69
C ASP A 33 0.42 6.08 11.67
N PHE A 34 1.33 7.00 11.38
CA PHE A 34 1.59 8.17 12.21
C PHE A 34 0.85 9.43 11.74
N GLY A 35 -0.08 9.29 10.81
CA GLY A 35 -0.96 10.39 10.38
C GLY A 35 -0.31 11.41 9.45
N ARG A 36 0.80 11.07 8.81
CA ARG A 36 1.50 11.95 7.87
C ARG A 36 0.95 11.74 6.46
N PHE A 37 -0.30 12.11 6.26
CA PHE A 37 -1.06 11.72 5.08
C PHE A 37 -0.58 12.37 3.79
N GLU A 38 -0.17 13.63 3.83
CA GLU A 38 0.36 14.32 2.65
C GLU A 38 1.70 13.74 2.23
N GLU A 39 2.54 13.36 3.19
CA GLU A 39 3.81 12.69 2.90
C GLU A 39 3.58 11.27 2.37
N TRP A 40 2.58 10.57 2.92
CA TRP A 40 2.16 9.27 2.36
C TRP A 40 1.69 9.42 0.91
N ALA A 41 0.86 10.40 0.62
CA ALA A 41 0.40 10.68 -0.75
C ALA A 41 1.57 11.00 -1.69
N ALA A 42 2.61 11.66 -1.18
CA ALA A 42 3.81 11.98 -1.95
C ALA A 42 4.66 10.75 -2.30
N THR A 43 4.38 9.59 -1.70
CA THR A 43 5.00 8.31 -2.10
C THR A 43 4.38 7.68 -3.34
N PHE A 44 3.34 8.30 -3.89
CA PHE A 44 2.76 7.96 -5.18
C PHE A 44 3.37 8.87 -6.25
N THR A 45 3.31 8.43 -7.51
CA THR A 45 3.61 9.33 -8.63
C THR A 45 2.57 10.45 -8.68
N GLU A 46 2.85 11.55 -9.41
CA GLU A 46 1.91 12.67 -9.47
C GLU A 46 0.51 12.27 -9.93
N ASP A 47 0.43 11.31 -10.84
CA ASP A 47 -0.82 10.76 -11.38
C ASP A 47 -1.15 9.40 -10.78
N GLY A 48 -0.54 9.04 -9.67
CA GLY A 48 -0.72 7.75 -9.02
C GLY A 48 -2.18 7.46 -8.66
N SER A 49 -2.55 6.20 -8.69
CA SER A 49 -3.93 5.77 -8.46
C SER A 49 -4.04 4.76 -7.34
N PHE A 50 -5.19 4.77 -6.68
CA PHE A 50 -5.52 3.88 -5.56
C PHE A 50 -6.95 3.38 -5.73
N LEU A 51 -7.12 2.06 -5.75
CA LEU A 51 -8.41 1.40 -5.81
C LEU A 51 -8.55 0.41 -4.67
N ALA A 52 -9.65 0.48 -3.94
CA ALA A 52 -9.96 -0.43 -2.84
C ALA A 52 -11.43 -0.84 -2.89
N PRO A 53 -11.84 -1.91 -2.19
CA PRO A 53 -13.24 -2.32 -2.14
C PRO A 53 -14.13 -1.19 -1.66
N GLY A 54 -15.26 -1.00 -2.33
CA GLY A 54 -16.20 0.06 -2.04
C GLY A 54 -15.98 1.33 -2.86
N PHE A 55 -14.85 1.44 -3.56
CA PHE A 55 -14.59 2.57 -4.45
C PHE A 55 -15.17 2.27 -5.83
N PRO A 56 -16.01 3.15 -6.41
CA PRO A 56 -16.55 2.93 -7.75
C PRO A 56 -15.48 3.05 -8.84
N GLU A 57 -14.44 3.85 -8.59
CA GLU A 57 -13.33 4.08 -9.49
C GLU A 57 -12.07 4.45 -8.71
N PRO A 58 -10.87 4.32 -9.32
CA PRO A 58 -9.64 4.70 -8.64
C PRO A 58 -9.61 6.18 -8.25
N VAL A 59 -9.04 6.45 -7.06
CA VAL A 59 -8.67 7.81 -6.65
C VAL A 59 -7.33 8.14 -7.32
N ARG A 60 -7.24 9.25 -8.02
CA ARG A 60 -6.05 9.64 -8.80
C ARG A 60 -5.47 10.95 -8.32
N GLY A 61 -4.13 10.96 -8.24
CA GLY A 61 -3.35 12.15 -7.94
C GLY A 61 -3.10 12.37 -6.46
N ARG A 62 -1.96 12.97 -6.17
CA ARG A 62 -1.48 13.15 -4.79
C ARG A 62 -2.43 13.97 -3.92
N THR A 63 -3.02 15.03 -4.47
CA THR A 63 -3.94 15.87 -3.70
C THR A 63 -5.17 15.09 -3.27
N ALA A 64 -5.80 14.38 -4.21
CA ALA A 64 -6.99 13.58 -3.90
C ALA A 64 -6.66 12.43 -2.94
N LEU A 65 -5.49 11.79 -3.09
CA LEU A 65 -5.05 10.73 -2.20
C LEU A 65 -4.83 11.25 -0.78
N GLY A 66 -4.17 12.39 -0.62
CA GLY A 66 -3.92 12.98 0.70
C GLY A 66 -5.21 13.42 1.38
N VAL A 67 -6.11 14.08 0.65
CA VAL A 67 -7.41 14.52 1.18
C VAL A 67 -8.27 13.32 1.58
N GLY A 68 -8.37 12.32 0.70
CA GLY A 68 -9.18 11.13 0.95
C GLY A 68 -8.69 10.32 2.15
N THR A 69 -7.38 10.15 2.26
CA THR A 69 -6.78 9.41 3.38
C THR A 69 -6.98 10.12 4.70
N ARG A 70 -6.78 11.44 4.72
CA ARG A 70 -7.05 12.26 5.91
C ARG A 70 -8.52 12.14 6.32
N LYS A 71 -9.43 12.25 5.38
CA LYS A 71 -10.85 12.13 5.63
C LYS A 71 -11.24 10.76 6.19
N ASN A 72 -10.64 9.70 5.67
CA ASN A 72 -10.90 8.34 6.15
C ASN A 72 -10.43 8.11 7.60
N HIS A 73 -9.51 8.94 8.09
CA HIS A 73 -9.01 8.87 9.46
C HIS A 73 -9.71 9.84 10.41
N GLU A 74 -10.57 10.73 9.91
CA GLU A 74 -11.39 11.59 10.76
C GLU A 74 -12.35 10.73 11.58
N GLY A 75 -12.50 11.06 12.86
CA GLY A 75 -13.39 10.32 13.75
C GLY A 75 -12.82 9.04 14.33
N ILE A 76 -11.62 8.64 13.92
CA ILE A 76 -10.93 7.53 14.58
C ILE A 76 -10.32 8.06 15.87
N ASP A 77 -10.52 7.32 16.99
CA ASP A 77 -9.96 7.66 18.28
C ASP A 77 -8.43 7.80 18.17
N PRO A 78 -7.85 8.96 18.52
CA PRO A 78 -6.39 9.15 18.46
C PRO A 78 -5.61 8.18 19.35
N ALA A 79 -6.23 7.60 20.36
CA ALA A 79 -5.61 6.62 21.24
C ALA A 79 -5.58 5.20 20.62
N LEU A 80 -6.28 5.00 19.52
CA LEU A 80 -6.26 3.72 18.80
C LEU A 80 -4.99 3.65 17.94
N ALA A 81 -4.09 2.73 18.27
CA ALA A 81 -2.95 2.47 17.41
C ALA A 81 -3.38 1.64 16.21
N ILE A 82 -2.96 2.06 15.02
CA ILE A 82 -3.20 1.34 13.76
C ILE A 82 -1.85 0.97 13.19
N ARG A 83 -1.72 -0.27 12.72
CA ARG A 83 -0.51 -0.75 12.06
C ARG A 83 -0.88 -1.41 10.74
N HIS A 84 -0.31 -0.90 9.66
CA HIS A 84 -0.37 -1.55 8.36
C HIS A 84 0.89 -2.39 8.21
N TRP A 85 0.72 -3.70 8.24
CA TRP A 85 1.84 -4.63 8.17
C TRP A 85 1.92 -5.24 6.79
N PHE A 86 2.84 -4.74 5.96
CA PHE A 86 3.16 -5.31 4.66
C PHE A 86 4.12 -6.47 4.84
N GLY A 87 3.82 -7.58 4.18
CA GLY A 87 4.69 -8.74 4.24
C GLY A 87 4.45 -9.71 3.10
N MET A 88 5.26 -10.75 3.06
CA MET A 88 5.17 -11.77 2.01
C MET A 88 5.18 -11.15 0.60
N THR A 89 6.07 -10.15 0.40
CA THR A 89 6.12 -9.37 -0.82
C THR A 89 6.90 -10.13 -1.90
N THR A 90 6.28 -10.29 -3.06
CA THR A 90 6.98 -10.71 -4.29
C THR A 90 7.12 -9.51 -5.22
N VAL A 91 8.23 -9.46 -5.95
CA VAL A 91 8.54 -8.37 -6.87
C VAL A 91 8.96 -8.97 -8.20
N GLU A 92 8.38 -8.47 -9.29
CA GLU A 92 8.75 -8.88 -10.64
C GLU A 92 8.93 -7.65 -11.54
N PRO A 93 9.91 -7.68 -12.45
CA PRO A 93 10.10 -6.57 -13.38
C PRO A 93 9.00 -6.53 -14.43
N LEU A 94 8.66 -5.31 -14.85
CA LEU A 94 7.78 -5.04 -15.98
C LEU A 94 8.61 -4.52 -17.16
N ASP A 95 8.01 -4.49 -18.35
CA ASP A 95 8.73 -4.22 -19.61
C ASP A 95 9.33 -2.81 -19.69
N ASP A 96 8.81 -1.84 -18.94
CA ASP A 96 9.19 -0.43 -19.04
C ASP A 96 10.14 0.03 -17.92
N GLY A 97 10.69 -0.90 -17.14
CA GLY A 97 11.55 -0.60 -16.01
C GLY A 97 10.79 -0.43 -14.68
N ASP A 98 9.47 -0.39 -14.72
CA ASP A 98 8.65 -0.49 -13.52
C ASP A 98 8.70 -1.91 -12.96
N VAL A 99 8.21 -2.08 -11.75
CA VAL A 99 8.06 -3.42 -11.14
C VAL A 99 6.64 -3.61 -10.64
N ARG A 100 6.21 -4.85 -10.63
CA ARG A 100 4.98 -5.25 -9.96
C ARG A 100 5.34 -5.83 -8.60
N ALA A 101 4.72 -5.34 -7.55
CA ALA A 101 4.89 -5.86 -6.19
C ALA A 101 3.54 -6.34 -5.66
N LEU A 102 3.52 -7.57 -5.17
CA LEU A 102 2.34 -8.16 -4.54
C LEU A 102 2.68 -8.45 -3.08
N SER A 103 1.89 -7.89 -2.16
CA SER A 103 2.10 -8.05 -0.72
C SER A 103 0.82 -8.51 -0.03
N TYR A 104 0.96 -9.20 1.10
CA TYR A 104 -0.12 -9.30 2.08
C TYR A 104 -0.05 -8.08 2.99
N VAL A 105 -1.21 -7.51 3.31
CA VAL A 105 -1.28 -6.36 4.22
C VAL A 105 -2.30 -6.67 5.30
N ILE A 106 -1.80 -6.80 6.53
CA ILE A 106 -2.63 -7.01 7.70
C ILE A 106 -2.76 -5.66 8.41
N VAL A 107 -3.99 -5.22 8.65
CA VAL A 107 -4.25 -4.02 9.43
C VAL A 107 -4.59 -4.43 10.84
N ILE A 108 -3.74 -4.06 11.77
CA ILE A 108 -3.90 -4.32 13.20
C ILE A 108 -4.43 -3.06 13.85
N ARG A 109 -5.42 -3.20 14.74
CA ARG A 109 -5.87 -2.13 15.62
C ARG A 109 -5.63 -2.52 17.07
N ALA A 110 -5.09 -1.59 17.84
CA ALA A 110 -4.77 -1.79 19.24
C ALA A 110 -5.37 -0.66 20.06
N PRO A 111 -6.56 -0.87 20.66
CA PRO A 111 -7.16 0.11 21.57
C PRO A 111 -6.29 0.27 22.82
N GLN A 112 -6.18 1.50 23.32
CA GLN A 112 -5.47 1.75 24.56
C GLN A 112 -6.20 1.05 25.72
N GLY A 113 -5.46 0.20 26.43
CA GLY A 113 -6.02 -0.59 27.53
C GLY A 113 -6.87 -1.80 27.09
N GLY A 114 -6.96 -2.06 25.79
CA GLY A 114 -7.68 -3.20 25.22
C GLY A 114 -6.75 -4.17 24.52
N GLU A 115 -7.34 -5.19 23.90
CA GLU A 115 -6.57 -6.20 23.17
C GLU A 115 -6.36 -5.78 21.72
N PRO A 116 -5.15 -5.96 21.17
CA PRO A 116 -4.94 -5.82 19.72
C PRO A 116 -5.74 -6.86 18.95
N PHE A 117 -6.23 -6.48 17.77
CA PHE A 117 -6.95 -7.40 16.90
C PHE A 117 -6.66 -7.10 15.44
N ILE A 118 -6.87 -8.11 14.59
CA ILE A 118 -6.78 -7.94 13.15
C ILE A 118 -8.07 -7.30 12.67
N TYR A 119 -7.96 -6.09 12.14
CA TYR A 119 -9.09 -5.34 11.61
C TYR A 119 -9.39 -5.72 10.17
N ARG A 120 -8.35 -5.92 9.34
CA ARG A 120 -8.49 -6.30 7.93
C ARG A 120 -7.36 -7.25 7.54
N SER A 121 -7.69 -8.22 6.70
CA SER A 121 -6.74 -9.05 5.98
C SER A 121 -6.90 -8.74 4.50
N THR A 122 -5.82 -8.28 3.87
CA THR A 122 -5.87 -7.79 2.50
C THR A 122 -4.65 -8.23 1.70
N THR A 123 -4.76 -8.10 0.38
CA THR A 123 -3.62 -8.08 -0.53
C THR A 123 -3.48 -6.70 -1.14
N CYS A 124 -2.24 -6.34 -1.45
CA CYS A 124 -1.92 -5.09 -2.13
C CYS A 124 -1.12 -5.42 -3.38
N GLU A 125 -1.64 -5.02 -4.52
CA GLU A 125 -0.93 -5.15 -5.79
C GLU A 125 -0.55 -3.77 -6.28
N ASP A 126 0.75 -3.54 -6.42
CA ASP A 126 1.32 -2.26 -6.82
C ASP A 126 2.06 -2.38 -8.14
N VAL A 127 1.98 -1.33 -8.95
CA VAL A 127 2.99 -1.01 -9.95
C VAL A 127 3.85 0.09 -9.35
N LEU A 128 5.15 -0.17 -9.20
CA LEU A 128 6.12 0.79 -8.66
C LEU A 128 7.00 1.32 -9.77
N ALA A 129 7.23 2.62 -9.76
CA ALA A 129 8.09 3.32 -10.70
C ALA A 129 9.32 3.86 -9.98
N TRP A 130 10.48 3.78 -10.64
CA TRP A 130 11.70 4.43 -10.16
C TRP A 130 11.77 5.84 -10.76
N GLN A 131 11.66 6.85 -9.91
CA GLN A 131 11.69 8.26 -10.33
C GLN A 131 12.51 9.07 -9.33
N ASP A 132 13.40 9.90 -9.83
CA ASP A 132 14.18 10.82 -9.01
C ASP A 132 14.93 10.13 -7.86
N GLY A 133 15.47 8.94 -8.14
CA GLY A 133 16.26 8.17 -7.17
C GLY A 133 15.45 7.46 -6.09
N GLN A 134 14.16 7.26 -6.31
CA GLN A 134 13.29 6.59 -5.33
C GLN A 134 12.18 5.79 -6.00
N TRP A 135 11.67 4.80 -5.27
CA TRP A 135 10.47 4.07 -5.67
C TRP A 135 9.23 4.88 -5.31
N LEU A 136 8.24 4.91 -6.21
CA LEU A 136 6.94 5.54 -6.03
C LEU A 136 5.85 4.60 -6.52
N VAL A 137 4.67 4.68 -5.92
CA VAL A 137 3.51 3.89 -6.37
C VAL A 137 2.87 4.58 -7.57
N ARG A 138 2.82 3.88 -8.70
CA ARG A 138 2.08 4.35 -9.89
C ARG A 138 0.63 3.92 -9.83
N GLU A 139 0.37 2.68 -9.43
CA GLU A 139 -0.98 2.15 -9.26
C GLU A 139 -1.00 1.23 -8.05
N ARG A 140 -2.04 1.33 -7.25
CA ARG A 140 -2.29 0.43 -6.13
C ARG A 140 -3.71 -0.12 -6.19
N VAL A 141 -3.84 -1.44 -6.07
CA VAL A 141 -5.12 -2.12 -5.94
C VAL A 141 -5.11 -2.94 -4.65
N ILE A 142 -6.07 -2.64 -3.78
CA ILE A 142 -6.27 -3.38 -2.53
C ILE A 142 -7.46 -4.31 -2.72
N ARG A 143 -7.30 -5.56 -2.27
CA ARG A 143 -8.40 -6.54 -2.22
C ARG A 143 -8.53 -7.04 -0.80
N ARG A 144 -9.76 -7.22 -0.33
CA ARG A 144 -10.04 -7.78 1.00
C ARG A 144 -10.33 -9.26 0.90
N ASP A 145 -9.73 -10.04 1.80
CA ASP A 145 -9.89 -11.50 1.79
C ASP A 145 -11.30 -11.94 2.20
N ASP A 146 -12.03 -11.10 2.95
CA ASP A 146 -13.38 -11.39 3.42
C ASP A 146 -14.49 -10.98 2.44
N LEU A 147 -14.14 -10.44 1.28
CA LEU A 147 -15.09 -10.03 0.25
C LEU A 147 -14.93 -10.88 -1.01
N PRO A 148 -16.01 -11.08 -1.80
CA PRO A 148 -15.89 -11.72 -3.11
C PRO A 148 -14.93 -10.94 -4.01
N GLY A 149 -14.14 -11.66 -4.80
CA GLY A 149 -13.06 -11.15 -5.63
C GLY A 149 -13.41 -10.19 -6.75
#